data_ceb0fd2686c2429abe71422a99772aa9
#
_entry.id   ceb0fd2686c2429abe71422a99772aa9
#
_cell.length_a   1.000
_cell.length_b   1.000
_cell.length_c   1.000
_cell.angle_alpha   90.00
_cell.angle_beta   90.00
_cell.angle_gamma   90.00
#
_symmetry.space_group_name_H-M   'P 1'
#
loop_
_entity.id
_entity.type
_entity.pdbx_description
1 polymer ?
#
loop_
_entity_poly.entity_id
_entity_poly.type
_entity_poly.pdbx_seq_one_letter_code
_entity_poly.pdbx_strand_id
1 'polypeptide(L)'
;MKEFWSKVRTFFRNRWTKFTIVSVIYILWLVIWSRNPWMLLGLPVIFDIYITKYLSRFLFGKKHQERKATNKAYRETWSWIEAIVFAVIAASLIHTYIFQMYRIPTSSMEKTLLVGDYLCVSKVAYGPRMPMTPLSFPLVHNRMPFSQTKKSYSEAVKRPYKRLAGCGSVQRDDIVVFNFPAGDTVLMENPNVTYYDVLREFQLTYGERRGRELLERQYTVISHPADKREHYVKRCVGLP
;
A
#
# COMPACT_ATOMS: atom_id res chain seq x y z
N MET A 1 15.78 31.49 30.41
CA MET A 1 15.50 30.85 29.10
C MET A 1 16.39 29.63 28.82
N LYS A 2 17.72 29.71 28.92
CA LYS A 2 18.62 28.56 28.63
C LYS A 2 18.35 27.33 29.50
N GLU A 3 18.03 27.51 30.75
CA GLU A 3 17.77 26.41 31.69
C GLU A 3 16.43 25.70 31.42
N PHE A 4 15.40 26.45 31.01
CA PHE A 4 14.14 25.88 30.55
C PHE A 4 14.34 24.98 29.32
N TRP A 5 15.03 25.47 28.30
CA TRP A 5 15.30 24.71 27.11
C TRP A 5 16.18 23.47 27.35
N SER A 6 17.11 23.54 28.31
CA SER A 6 17.91 22.37 28.69
C SER A 6 17.03 21.29 29.35
N LYS A 7 16.12 21.67 30.25
CA LYS A 7 15.15 20.74 30.88
C LYS A 7 14.20 20.12 29.84
N VAL A 8 13.68 20.92 28.91
CA VAL A 8 12.85 20.44 27.80
C VAL A 8 13.62 19.44 26.94
N ARG A 9 14.86 19.76 26.57
CA ARG A 9 15.69 18.85 25.76
C ARG A 9 15.99 17.54 26.49
N THR A 10 16.22 17.59 27.79
CA THR A 10 16.46 16.39 28.63
C THR A 10 15.19 15.55 28.74
N PHE A 11 14.03 16.19 28.91
CA PHE A 11 12.73 15.53 28.92
C PHE A 11 12.47 14.75 27.64
N PHE A 12 12.64 15.37 26.47
CA PHE A 12 12.46 14.70 25.18
C PHE A 12 13.55 13.67 24.84
N ARG A 13 14.69 13.68 25.55
CA ARG A 13 15.75 12.68 25.38
C ARG A 13 15.46 11.38 26.14
N ASN A 14 14.59 11.41 27.15
CA ASN A 14 14.25 10.25 27.94
C ASN A 14 13.46 9.22 27.12
N ARG A 15 13.84 7.94 27.23
CA ARG A 15 13.20 6.83 26.52
C ARG A 15 11.72 6.66 26.88
N TRP A 16 11.40 6.79 28.16
CA TRP A 16 10.04 6.72 28.67
C TRP A 16 9.15 7.85 28.12
N THR A 17 9.66 9.05 28.06
CA THR A 17 8.93 10.19 27.49
C THR A 17 8.62 9.98 26.01
N LYS A 18 9.61 9.52 25.24
CA LYS A 18 9.40 9.19 23.82
C LYS A 18 8.35 8.09 23.64
N PHE A 19 8.46 7.01 24.44
CA PHE A 19 7.48 5.93 24.43
C PHE A 19 6.08 6.44 24.75
N THR A 20 5.89 7.23 25.81
CA THR A 20 4.59 7.76 26.21
C THR A 20 4.00 8.64 25.13
N ILE A 21 4.78 9.58 24.57
CA ILE A 21 4.30 10.49 23.50
C ILE A 21 3.85 9.69 22.29
N VAL A 22 4.68 8.77 21.80
CA VAL A 22 4.36 7.97 20.60
C VAL A 22 3.17 7.05 20.87
N SER A 23 3.08 6.44 22.05
CA SER A 23 1.95 5.59 22.44
C SER A 23 0.64 6.37 22.51
N VAL A 24 0.66 7.59 23.08
CA VAL A 24 -0.52 8.46 23.14
C VAL A 24 -0.96 8.87 21.74
N ILE A 25 -0.04 9.31 20.90
CA ILE A 25 -0.34 9.65 19.50
C ILE A 25 -0.92 8.44 18.77
N TYR A 26 -0.34 7.26 18.96
CA TYR A 26 -0.81 6.03 18.36
C TYR A 26 -2.21 5.64 18.83
N ILE A 27 -2.50 5.73 20.13
CA ILE A 27 -3.82 5.46 20.71
C ILE A 27 -4.86 6.46 20.18
N LEU A 28 -4.54 7.76 20.16
CA LEU A 28 -5.43 8.78 19.59
C LEU A 28 -5.74 8.50 18.13
N TRP A 29 -4.71 8.21 17.33
CA TRP A 29 -4.88 7.82 15.94
C TRP A 29 -5.74 6.56 15.80
N LEU A 30 -5.52 5.55 16.64
CA LEU A 30 -6.28 4.31 16.65
C LEU A 30 -7.76 4.53 16.98
N VAL A 31 -8.04 5.32 18.04
CA VAL A 31 -9.42 5.59 18.50
C VAL A 31 -10.18 6.45 17.49
N ILE A 32 -9.55 7.53 17.01
CA ILE A 32 -10.22 8.54 16.17
C ILE A 32 -10.39 8.01 14.74
N TRP A 33 -9.37 7.35 14.21
CA TRP A 33 -9.28 7.05 12.79
C TRP A 33 -9.50 5.58 12.43
N SER A 34 -8.76 4.65 13.03
CA SER A 34 -8.84 3.24 12.59
C SER A 34 -10.01 2.47 13.18
N ARG A 35 -10.45 2.80 14.40
CA ARG A 35 -11.50 2.11 15.18
C ARG A 35 -11.35 0.57 15.15
N ASN A 36 -10.11 0.08 15.04
CA ASN A 36 -9.82 -1.34 14.92
C ASN A 36 -9.04 -1.83 16.14
N PRO A 37 -9.65 -2.62 17.05
CA PRO A 37 -8.99 -3.05 18.29
C PRO A 37 -7.74 -3.92 18.03
N TRP A 38 -7.67 -4.63 16.91
CA TRP A 38 -6.48 -5.42 16.57
C TRP A 38 -5.21 -4.59 16.37
N MET A 39 -5.35 -3.30 16.11
CA MET A 39 -4.19 -2.40 16.01
C MET A 39 -3.56 -2.10 17.37
N LEU A 40 -4.21 -2.40 18.50
CA LEU A 40 -3.59 -2.36 19.82
C LEU A 40 -2.33 -3.25 19.92
N LEU A 41 -2.23 -4.28 19.08
CA LEU A 41 -1.02 -5.11 18.97
C LEU A 41 0.22 -4.32 18.51
N GLY A 42 0.07 -3.10 18.01
CA GLY A 42 1.17 -2.20 17.74
C GLY A 42 1.82 -1.61 19.01
N LEU A 43 1.10 -1.52 20.14
CA LEU A 43 1.64 -0.99 21.40
C LEU A 43 2.81 -1.83 21.94
N PRO A 44 2.75 -3.17 22.03
CA PRO A 44 3.90 -4.01 22.38
C PRO A 44 5.11 -3.77 21.48
N VAL A 45 4.90 -3.53 20.19
CA VAL A 45 5.99 -3.23 19.24
C VAL A 45 6.62 -1.86 19.54
N ILE A 46 5.81 -0.84 19.81
CA ILE A 46 6.28 0.49 20.22
C ILE A 46 7.05 0.38 21.55
N PHE A 47 6.53 -0.40 22.51
CA PHE A 47 7.19 -0.67 23.77
C PHE A 47 8.56 -1.33 23.58
N ASP A 48 8.63 -2.35 22.70
CA ASP A 48 9.90 -3.01 22.41
C ASP A 48 10.93 -2.06 21.78
N ILE A 49 10.52 -1.24 20.81
CA ILE A 49 11.41 -0.30 20.11
C ILE A 49 12.04 0.71 21.09
N TYR A 50 11.26 1.26 22.02
CA TYR A 50 11.74 2.34 22.89
C TYR A 50 12.32 1.86 24.22
N ILE A 51 11.81 0.78 24.79
CA ILE A 51 12.13 0.33 26.15
C ILE A 51 12.97 -0.95 26.15
N THR A 52 12.40 -2.06 25.68
CA THR A 52 13.02 -3.38 25.86
C THR A 52 14.13 -3.66 24.86
N LYS A 53 13.97 -3.22 23.61
CA LYS A 53 14.87 -3.53 22.50
C LYS A 53 15.15 -5.04 22.36
N TYR A 54 14.20 -5.85 22.80
CA TYR A 54 14.32 -7.30 22.79
C TYR A 54 14.38 -7.82 21.35
N LEU A 55 13.50 -7.31 20.48
CA LEU A 55 13.45 -7.69 19.08
C LEU A 55 14.75 -7.37 18.35
N SER A 56 15.33 -6.20 18.63
CA SER A 56 16.63 -5.82 18.05
C SER A 56 17.78 -6.69 18.55
N ARG A 57 17.74 -7.15 19.82
CA ARG A 57 18.74 -8.09 20.37
C ARG A 57 18.55 -9.50 19.82
N PHE A 58 17.30 -9.91 19.60
CA PHE A 58 16.98 -11.23 19.06
C PHE A 58 17.34 -11.32 17.58
N LEU A 59 16.96 -10.31 16.78
CA LEU A 59 17.25 -10.27 15.34
C LEU A 59 18.74 -9.99 15.05
N PHE A 60 19.37 -9.18 15.90
CA PHE A 60 20.77 -8.75 15.72
C PHE A 60 21.60 -9.13 16.95
N GLY A 61 21.90 -10.42 17.10
CA GLY A 61 22.63 -10.96 18.23
C GLY A 61 23.95 -10.24 18.54
N LYS A 62 24.54 -10.52 19.71
CA LYS A 62 25.80 -9.89 20.18
C LYS A 62 26.91 -9.88 19.13
N LYS A 63 27.09 -10.98 18.40
CA LYS A 63 28.08 -11.10 17.29
C LYS A 63 27.88 -10.05 16.19
N HIS A 64 26.63 -9.67 15.87
CA HIS A 64 26.35 -8.62 14.90
C HIS A 64 26.79 -7.25 15.42
N GLN A 65 26.49 -6.95 16.69
CA GLN A 65 26.88 -5.68 17.30
C GLN A 65 28.40 -5.55 17.44
N GLU A 66 29.09 -6.61 17.79
CA GLU A 66 30.56 -6.68 17.87
C GLU A 66 31.19 -6.47 16.48
N ARG A 67 30.68 -7.14 15.44
CA ARG A 67 31.14 -6.92 14.06
C ARG A 67 30.88 -5.49 13.57
N LYS A 68 29.72 -4.93 13.91
CA LYS A 68 29.36 -3.53 13.57
C LYS A 68 30.28 -2.53 14.28
N ALA A 69 30.78 -2.86 15.48
CA ALA A 69 31.72 -2.02 16.22
C ALA A 69 33.15 -2.13 15.67
N THR A 70 33.59 -3.33 15.30
CA THR A 70 35.00 -3.62 14.93
C THR A 70 35.28 -3.36 13.44
N ASN A 71 34.33 -3.62 12.55
CA ASN A 71 34.57 -3.56 11.10
C ASN A 71 33.79 -2.36 10.48
N LYS A 72 34.54 -1.38 9.96
CA LYS A 72 34.00 -0.15 9.34
C LYS A 72 33.17 -0.49 8.10
N ALA A 73 33.65 -1.36 7.21
CA ALA A 73 32.93 -1.75 5.99
C ALA A 73 31.61 -2.45 6.31
N TYR A 74 31.60 -3.36 7.29
CA TYR A 74 30.41 -4.05 7.75
C TYR A 74 29.37 -3.07 8.34
N ARG A 75 29.83 -2.07 9.12
CA ARG A 75 28.97 -1.01 9.67
C ARG A 75 28.32 -0.16 8.58
N GLU A 76 29.08 0.25 7.58
CA GLU A 76 28.58 1.06 6.45
C GLU A 76 27.58 0.27 5.62
N THR A 77 27.90 -0.95 5.22
CA THR A 77 26.98 -1.84 4.47
C THR A 77 25.66 -2.05 5.23
N TRP A 78 25.75 -2.31 6.53
CA TRP A 78 24.56 -2.53 7.35
C TRP A 78 23.72 -1.26 7.52
N SER A 79 24.35 -0.12 7.63
CA SER A 79 23.67 1.19 7.68
C SER A 79 22.88 1.44 6.40
N TRP A 80 23.42 1.09 5.23
CA TRP A 80 22.69 1.16 3.95
C TRP A 80 21.49 0.21 3.92
N ILE A 81 21.63 -1.02 4.39
CA ILE A 81 20.53 -1.98 4.47
C ILE A 81 19.41 -1.44 5.38
N GLU A 82 19.75 -0.94 6.57
CA GLU A 82 18.78 -0.33 7.50
C GLU A 82 18.05 0.85 6.84
N ALA A 83 18.77 1.73 6.14
CA ALA A 83 18.20 2.87 5.44
C ALA A 83 17.26 2.45 4.31
N ILE A 84 17.62 1.46 3.51
CA ILE A 84 16.80 0.94 2.41
C ILE A 84 15.52 0.28 2.97
N VAL A 85 15.64 -0.56 3.98
CA VAL A 85 14.49 -1.22 4.63
C VAL A 85 13.54 -0.16 5.21
N PHE A 86 14.08 0.82 5.91
CA PHE A 86 13.27 1.93 6.44
C PHE A 86 12.56 2.70 5.32
N ALA A 87 13.28 3.05 4.24
CA ALA A 87 12.72 3.78 3.12
C ALA A 87 11.58 3.00 2.43
N VAL A 88 11.76 1.70 2.21
CA VAL A 88 10.74 0.83 1.61
C VAL A 88 9.48 0.75 2.50
N ILE A 89 9.66 0.57 3.81
CA ILE A 89 8.54 0.53 4.76
C ILE A 89 7.81 1.88 4.79
N ALA A 90 8.54 2.98 4.94
CA ALA A 90 7.98 4.32 4.98
C ALA A 90 7.23 4.66 3.69
N ALA A 91 7.84 4.42 2.53
CA ALA A 91 7.21 4.64 1.23
C ALA A 91 5.95 3.78 1.05
N SER A 92 5.98 2.51 1.47
CA SER A 92 4.81 1.61 1.40
C SER A 92 3.65 2.12 2.27
N LEU A 93 3.94 2.62 3.46
CA LEU A 93 2.93 3.19 4.36
C LEU A 93 2.34 4.49 3.77
N ILE A 94 3.19 5.38 3.28
CA ILE A 94 2.77 6.63 2.63
C ILE A 94 1.88 6.32 1.43
N HIS A 95 2.33 5.46 0.53
CA HIS A 95 1.56 5.07 -0.67
C HIS A 95 0.25 4.36 -0.34
N THR A 96 0.19 3.61 0.75
CA THR A 96 -1.03 2.91 1.14
C THR A 96 -2.05 3.83 1.80
N TYR A 97 -1.62 4.75 2.67
CA TYR A 97 -2.53 5.48 3.56
C TYR A 97 -2.61 6.98 3.32
N ILE A 98 -1.60 7.62 2.73
CA ILE A 98 -1.55 9.08 2.62
C ILE A 98 -1.79 9.55 1.19
N PHE A 99 -0.86 9.29 0.28
CA PHE A 99 -0.99 9.66 -1.12
C PHE A 99 -0.24 8.69 -2.03
N GLN A 100 -0.61 8.68 -3.30
CA GLN A 100 0.05 7.88 -4.32
C GLN A 100 0.17 8.68 -5.61
N MET A 101 1.32 8.54 -6.27
CA MET A 101 1.58 9.16 -7.56
C MET A 101 1.12 8.25 -8.69
N TYR A 102 0.45 8.82 -9.69
CA TYR A 102 0.03 8.13 -10.90
C TYR A 102 0.43 8.95 -12.14
N ARG A 103 0.63 8.26 -13.24
CA ARG A 103 0.80 8.88 -14.56
C ARG A 103 -0.44 8.57 -15.39
N ILE A 104 -0.93 9.55 -16.14
CA ILE A 104 -2.11 9.38 -17.01
C ILE A 104 -1.68 8.70 -18.31
N PRO A 105 -2.21 7.49 -18.62
CA PRO A 105 -1.86 6.77 -19.84
C PRO A 105 -2.81 7.06 -21.02
N THR A 106 -4.02 7.59 -20.77
CA THR A 106 -5.08 7.70 -21.77
C THR A 106 -5.71 9.08 -21.82
N SER A 107 -6.25 9.47 -22.98
CA SER A 107 -6.87 10.77 -23.23
C SER A 107 -8.32 10.92 -22.70
N SER A 108 -8.83 9.94 -21.93
CA SER A 108 -10.24 9.94 -21.50
C SER A 108 -10.63 11.12 -20.58
N MET A 109 -9.68 11.87 -20.07
CA MET A 109 -9.87 13.09 -19.27
C MET A 109 -9.26 14.33 -19.97
N GLU A 110 -9.07 14.26 -21.29
CA GLU A 110 -8.53 15.34 -22.10
C GLU A 110 -9.31 16.63 -21.89
N LYS A 111 -8.63 17.78 -21.98
CA LYS A 111 -9.06 19.13 -21.57
C LYS A 111 -8.99 19.42 -20.06
N THR A 112 -8.96 18.40 -19.18
CA THR A 112 -8.73 18.59 -17.74
C THR A 112 -7.37 18.02 -17.33
N LEU A 113 -7.04 16.83 -17.84
CA LEU A 113 -5.79 16.11 -17.55
C LEU A 113 -5.25 15.58 -18.89
N LEU A 114 -3.99 15.83 -19.17
CA LEU A 114 -3.34 15.41 -20.42
C LEU A 114 -2.65 14.04 -20.26
N VAL A 115 -2.50 13.36 -21.38
CA VAL A 115 -1.70 12.11 -21.41
C VAL A 115 -0.25 12.45 -21.06
N GLY A 116 0.29 11.72 -20.09
CA GLY A 116 1.64 11.94 -19.58
C GLY A 116 1.72 12.74 -18.28
N ASP A 117 0.65 13.42 -17.88
CA ASP A 117 0.60 14.16 -16.63
C ASP A 117 0.81 13.24 -15.41
N TYR A 118 1.46 13.79 -14.38
CA TYR A 118 1.65 13.13 -13.09
C TYR A 118 0.64 13.66 -12.09
N LEU A 119 -0.10 12.76 -11.48
CA LEU A 119 -1.11 13.06 -10.46
C LEU A 119 -0.64 12.62 -9.09
N CYS A 120 -0.80 13.50 -8.10
CA CYS A 120 -0.70 13.15 -6.70
C CYS A 120 -2.11 12.93 -6.13
N VAL A 121 -2.48 11.69 -5.89
CA VAL A 121 -3.81 11.30 -5.41
C VAL A 121 -3.80 11.18 -3.90
N SER A 122 -4.55 12.05 -3.22
CA SER A 122 -4.76 12.00 -1.78
C SER A 122 -5.69 10.84 -1.42
N LYS A 123 -5.25 9.96 -0.54
CA LYS A 123 -6.08 8.88 0.01
C LYS A 123 -6.80 9.32 1.28
N VAL A 124 -6.31 10.35 1.93
CA VAL A 124 -6.88 10.89 3.16
C VAL A 124 -8.19 11.63 2.90
N ALA A 125 -8.35 12.23 1.72
CA ALA A 125 -9.53 13.00 1.35
C ALA A 125 -10.84 12.20 1.58
N TYR A 126 -10.93 10.99 1.02
CA TYR A 126 -12.11 10.12 1.16
C TYR A 126 -11.87 8.92 2.06
N GLY A 127 -10.77 8.91 2.80
CA GLY A 127 -10.32 7.83 3.67
C GLY A 127 -9.56 6.73 2.92
N PRO A 128 -8.38 6.35 3.43
CA PRO A 128 -7.59 5.28 2.84
C PRO A 128 -8.26 3.92 3.01
N ARG A 129 -8.06 3.06 2.02
CA ARG A 129 -8.55 1.69 2.07
C ARG A 129 -7.52 0.79 2.76
N MET A 130 -7.99 -0.06 3.67
CA MET A 130 -7.17 -1.13 4.23
C MET A 130 -6.84 -2.15 3.14
N PRO A 131 -5.59 -2.61 3.03
CA PRO A 131 -5.22 -3.64 2.07
C PRO A 131 -6.04 -4.93 2.29
N MET A 132 -6.68 -5.42 1.23
CA MET A 132 -7.38 -6.70 1.26
C MET A 132 -6.41 -7.87 1.22
N THR A 133 -5.25 -7.69 0.58
CA THR A 133 -4.15 -8.64 0.52
C THR A 133 -2.90 -8.05 1.18
N PRO A 134 -2.76 -8.13 2.52
CA PRO A 134 -1.66 -7.51 3.25
C PRO A 134 -0.29 -8.12 2.91
N LEU A 135 -0.25 -9.38 2.50
CA LEU A 135 0.96 -10.05 2.05
C LEU A 135 1.20 -9.75 0.57
N SER A 136 1.69 -8.55 0.28
CA SER A 136 2.06 -8.13 -1.07
C SER A 136 3.48 -7.59 -1.11
N PHE A 137 4.13 -7.72 -2.27
CA PHE A 137 5.46 -7.16 -2.47
C PHE A 137 5.40 -5.63 -2.37
N PRO A 138 6.26 -5.00 -1.55
CA PRO A 138 6.22 -3.56 -1.31
C PRO A 138 6.39 -2.77 -2.62
N LEU A 139 5.66 -1.66 -2.74
CA LEU A 139 5.71 -0.72 -3.88
C LEU A 139 5.31 -1.32 -5.24
N VAL A 140 4.86 -2.57 -5.28
CA VAL A 140 4.41 -3.24 -6.51
C VAL A 140 2.90 -3.45 -6.46
N HIS A 141 2.21 -3.12 -7.55
CA HIS A 141 0.75 -3.14 -7.57
C HIS A 141 0.17 -4.55 -7.72
N ASN A 142 0.21 -5.15 -8.90
CA ASN A 142 -0.47 -6.42 -9.19
C ASN A 142 0.47 -7.52 -9.70
N ARG A 143 1.58 -7.18 -10.37
CA ARG A 143 2.52 -8.14 -10.98
C ARG A 143 3.93 -7.91 -10.50
N MET A 144 4.73 -8.98 -10.46
CA MET A 144 6.17 -8.88 -10.16
C MET A 144 6.91 -8.17 -11.30
N PRO A 145 7.87 -7.28 -11.00
CA PRO A 145 8.55 -6.45 -12.00
C PRO A 145 9.31 -7.23 -13.06
N PHE A 146 9.70 -8.48 -12.77
CA PHE A 146 10.47 -9.33 -13.68
C PHE A 146 9.65 -10.51 -14.23
N SER A 147 8.33 -10.54 -14.04
CA SER A 147 7.47 -11.63 -14.52
C SER A 147 6.11 -11.10 -14.89
N GLN A 148 5.69 -11.38 -16.11
CA GLN A 148 4.36 -10.97 -16.59
C GLN A 148 3.24 -11.84 -16.02
N THR A 149 3.54 -13.05 -15.54
CA THR A 149 2.56 -14.04 -15.10
C THR A 149 2.47 -14.20 -13.57
N LYS A 150 3.48 -13.73 -12.81
CA LYS A 150 3.49 -13.90 -11.35
C LYS A 150 2.80 -12.75 -10.63
N LYS A 151 1.84 -13.09 -9.76
CA LYS A 151 1.19 -12.13 -8.84
C LYS A 151 2.20 -11.55 -7.87
N SER A 152 2.09 -10.25 -7.56
CA SER A 152 2.92 -9.56 -6.54
C SER A 152 2.38 -9.74 -5.11
N TYR A 153 1.29 -10.46 -4.93
CA TYR A 153 0.61 -10.63 -3.66
C TYR A 153 0.22 -12.09 -3.42
N SER A 154 0.11 -12.45 -2.14
CA SER A 154 -0.38 -13.76 -1.71
C SER A 154 -1.83 -13.66 -1.25
N GLU A 155 -2.64 -14.63 -1.65
CA GLU A 155 -4.05 -14.75 -1.23
C GLU A 155 -4.23 -15.57 0.05
N ALA A 156 -3.14 -16.01 0.68
CA ALA A 156 -3.19 -16.79 1.93
C ALA A 156 -3.88 -16.01 3.07
N VAL A 157 -3.77 -14.68 3.07
CA VAL A 157 -4.47 -13.82 4.02
C VAL A 157 -5.29 -12.82 3.23
N LYS A 158 -6.61 -13.06 3.17
CA LYS A 158 -7.59 -12.12 2.59
C LYS A 158 -8.38 -11.43 3.71
N ARG A 159 -8.57 -10.12 3.57
CA ARG A 159 -9.39 -9.32 4.48
C ARG A 159 -10.59 -8.77 3.72
N PRO A 160 -11.74 -8.59 4.38
CA PRO A 160 -12.89 -7.92 3.77
C PRO A 160 -12.54 -6.48 3.42
N TYR A 161 -13.27 -5.91 2.47
CA TYR A 161 -13.15 -4.51 2.12
C TYR A 161 -13.45 -3.62 3.33
N LYS A 162 -12.52 -2.74 3.68
CA LYS A 162 -12.70 -1.75 4.74
C LYS A 162 -12.02 -0.45 4.32
N ARG A 163 -12.77 0.65 4.40
CA ARG A 163 -12.26 2.01 4.23
C ARG A 163 -12.22 2.70 5.58
N LEU A 164 -11.12 3.39 5.86
CA LEU A 164 -11.00 4.22 7.05
C LEU A 164 -11.73 5.55 6.83
N ALA A 165 -12.01 6.29 7.91
CA ALA A 165 -12.60 7.59 7.80
C ALA A 165 -11.71 8.56 7.02
N GLY A 166 -12.30 9.36 6.16
CA GLY A 166 -11.66 10.44 5.43
C GLY A 166 -11.97 11.81 6.02
N CYS A 167 -11.37 12.85 5.44
CA CYS A 167 -11.62 14.24 5.82
C CYS A 167 -12.88 14.81 5.17
N GLY A 168 -13.41 14.16 4.12
CA GLY A 168 -14.60 14.61 3.39
C GLY A 168 -15.31 13.46 2.66
N SER A 169 -16.38 13.80 1.96
CA SER A 169 -17.15 12.92 1.08
C SER A 169 -16.97 13.32 -0.38
N VAL A 170 -17.20 12.37 -1.29
CA VAL A 170 -17.19 12.64 -2.73
C VAL A 170 -18.30 13.61 -3.07
N GLN A 171 -18.00 14.62 -3.87
CA GLN A 171 -18.93 15.61 -4.38
C GLN A 171 -19.08 15.50 -5.90
N ARG A 172 -20.12 16.14 -6.44
CA ARG A 172 -20.28 16.25 -7.90
C ARG A 172 -19.10 17.07 -8.44
N ASP A 173 -18.65 16.70 -9.63
CA ASP A 173 -17.52 17.28 -10.34
C ASP A 173 -16.11 16.98 -9.76
N ASP A 174 -16.02 16.27 -8.65
CA ASP A 174 -14.72 15.78 -8.15
C ASP A 174 -14.04 14.86 -9.15
N ILE A 175 -12.71 15.02 -9.29
CA ILE A 175 -11.88 14.09 -10.04
C ILE A 175 -11.50 12.96 -9.10
N VAL A 176 -12.05 11.77 -9.33
CA VAL A 176 -11.89 10.61 -8.47
C VAL A 176 -11.05 9.51 -9.12
N VAL A 177 -10.19 8.89 -8.32
CA VAL A 177 -9.45 7.69 -8.70
C VAL A 177 -10.09 6.48 -8.03
N PHE A 178 -10.44 5.49 -8.82
CA PHE A 178 -11.08 4.27 -8.35
C PHE A 178 -10.55 3.04 -9.07
N ASN A 179 -10.75 1.86 -8.50
CA ASN A 179 -10.37 0.62 -9.16
C ASN A 179 -11.41 0.22 -10.20
N PHE A 180 -10.96 -0.42 -11.27
CA PHE A 180 -11.82 -0.85 -12.38
C PHE A 180 -13.02 -1.66 -11.87
N PRO A 181 -14.26 -1.25 -12.17
CA PRO A 181 -15.46 -1.86 -11.61
C PRO A 181 -15.94 -3.09 -12.38
N ALA A 182 -15.66 -3.18 -13.68
CA ALA A 182 -16.16 -4.24 -14.55
C ALA A 182 -15.37 -5.54 -14.35
N GLY A 183 -15.84 -6.35 -13.41
CA GLY A 183 -15.29 -7.68 -13.14
C GLY A 183 -13.95 -7.68 -12.39
N ASP A 184 -13.60 -8.86 -11.95
CA ASP A 184 -12.36 -9.15 -11.22
C ASP A 184 -11.38 -9.97 -12.05
N THR A 185 -11.85 -10.46 -13.20
CA THR A 185 -11.14 -11.38 -14.08
C THR A 185 -10.29 -10.62 -15.09
N VAL A 186 -9.03 -10.99 -15.17
CA VAL A 186 -8.02 -10.37 -16.05
C VAL A 186 -7.23 -11.45 -16.77
N LEU A 187 -6.90 -11.18 -18.04
CA LEU A 187 -5.99 -11.98 -18.84
C LEU A 187 -4.56 -11.53 -18.53
N MET A 188 -3.71 -12.43 -18.03
CA MET A 188 -2.34 -12.08 -17.61
C MET A 188 -1.48 -11.61 -18.78
N GLU A 189 -1.66 -12.21 -19.93
CA GLU A 189 -0.90 -11.92 -21.15
C GLU A 189 -1.33 -10.60 -21.80
N ASN A 190 -2.60 -10.21 -21.63
CA ASN A 190 -3.14 -8.99 -22.25
C ASN A 190 -3.98 -8.16 -21.26
N PRO A 191 -3.34 -7.40 -20.35
CA PRO A 191 -4.00 -6.64 -19.31
C PRO A 191 -4.79 -5.43 -19.81
N ASN A 192 -4.54 -4.98 -21.04
CA ASN A 192 -5.16 -3.80 -21.62
C ASN A 192 -6.56 -4.07 -22.19
N VAL A 193 -6.90 -5.35 -22.33
CA VAL A 193 -8.20 -5.78 -22.87
C VAL A 193 -9.04 -6.40 -21.76
N THR A 194 -10.31 -6.07 -21.74
CA THR A 194 -11.24 -6.61 -20.75
C THR A 194 -11.49 -8.10 -21.04
N TYR A 195 -11.40 -8.96 -20.04
CA TYR A 195 -11.72 -10.39 -20.16
C TYR A 195 -13.06 -10.63 -20.87
N TYR A 196 -14.08 -9.86 -20.52
CA TYR A 196 -15.42 -10.02 -21.06
C TYR A 196 -15.53 -9.67 -22.55
N ASP A 197 -14.72 -8.74 -23.05
CA ASP A 197 -14.71 -8.40 -24.48
C ASP A 197 -14.07 -9.52 -25.28
N VAL A 198 -12.93 -10.06 -24.82
CA VAL A 198 -12.28 -11.20 -25.47
C VAL A 198 -13.17 -12.44 -25.38
N LEU A 199 -13.81 -12.69 -24.24
CA LEU A 199 -14.74 -13.79 -24.06
C LEU A 199 -15.89 -13.71 -25.05
N ARG A 200 -16.49 -12.52 -25.23
CA ARG A 200 -17.57 -12.29 -26.20
C ARG A 200 -17.12 -12.56 -27.62
N GLU A 201 -15.93 -12.11 -28.01
CA GLU A 201 -15.34 -12.37 -29.32
C GLU A 201 -15.17 -13.88 -29.59
N PHE A 202 -14.59 -14.59 -28.61
CA PHE A 202 -14.44 -16.05 -28.70
C PHE A 202 -15.79 -16.77 -28.74
N GLN A 203 -16.77 -16.32 -27.97
CA GLN A 203 -18.12 -16.90 -27.98
C GLN A 203 -18.85 -16.67 -29.32
N LEU A 204 -18.70 -15.50 -29.91
CA LEU A 204 -19.27 -15.21 -31.23
C LEU A 204 -18.64 -16.08 -32.35
N THR A 205 -17.32 -16.36 -32.22
CA THR A 205 -16.58 -17.12 -33.24
C THR A 205 -16.75 -18.63 -33.09
N TYR A 206 -16.74 -19.15 -31.89
CA TYR A 206 -16.66 -20.61 -31.62
C TYR A 206 -17.89 -21.17 -30.88
N GLY A 207 -18.86 -20.33 -30.56
CA GLY A 207 -19.99 -20.68 -29.72
C GLY A 207 -19.70 -20.53 -28.22
N GLU A 208 -20.74 -20.44 -27.40
CA GLU A 208 -20.68 -20.02 -26.02
C GLU A 208 -19.77 -20.90 -25.13
N ARG A 209 -19.95 -22.22 -25.21
CA ARG A 209 -19.20 -23.18 -24.37
C ARG A 209 -17.78 -23.36 -24.89
N ARG A 210 -17.60 -23.58 -26.18
CA ARG A 210 -16.32 -23.84 -26.81
C ARG A 210 -15.42 -22.60 -26.80
N GLY A 211 -16.02 -21.41 -26.98
CA GLY A 211 -15.29 -20.14 -26.87
C GLY A 211 -14.65 -19.93 -25.51
N ARG A 212 -15.36 -20.25 -24.42
CA ARG A 212 -14.81 -20.17 -23.05
C ARG A 212 -13.66 -21.16 -22.84
N GLU A 213 -13.83 -22.42 -23.24
CA GLU A 213 -12.79 -23.45 -23.12
C GLU A 213 -11.50 -23.09 -23.90
N LEU A 214 -11.64 -22.54 -25.10
CA LEU A 214 -10.51 -22.10 -25.90
C LEU A 214 -9.79 -20.91 -25.29
N LEU A 215 -10.53 -19.93 -24.76
CA LEU A 215 -9.97 -18.77 -24.08
C LEU A 215 -9.17 -19.17 -22.84
N GLU A 216 -9.70 -20.07 -22.00
CA GLU A 216 -9.03 -20.57 -20.80
C GLU A 216 -7.79 -21.42 -21.11
N ARG A 217 -7.73 -22.03 -22.29
CA ARG A 217 -6.52 -22.75 -22.77
C ARG A 217 -5.46 -21.81 -23.33
N GLN A 218 -5.89 -20.71 -23.95
CA GLN A 218 -4.98 -19.78 -24.63
C GLN A 218 -4.41 -18.73 -23.70
N TYR A 219 -5.16 -18.34 -22.67
CA TYR A 219 -4.81 -17.27 -21.73
C TYR A 219 -4.84 -17.74 -20.28
N THR A 220 -3.92 -17.21 -19.48
CA THR A 220 -3.95 -17.41 -18.04
C THR A 220 -4.97 -16.46 -17.41
N VAL A 221 -6.13 -17.00 -17.06
CA VAL A 221 -7.24 -16.25 -16.45
C VAL A 221 -7.05 -16.17 -14.96
N ILE A 222 -6.98 -14.94 -14.40
CA ILE A 222 -6.85 -14.70 -12.98
C ILE A 222 -7.89 -13.70 -12.47
N SER A 223 -8.33 -13.92 -11.23
CA SER A 223 -9.15 -12.94 -10.52
C SER A 223 -8.26 -12.07 -9.63
N HIS A 224 -8.42 -10.74 -9.75
CA HIS A 224 -7.77 -9.76 -8.88
C HIS A 224 -8.76 -9.24 -7.83
N PRO A 225 -8.38 -9.25 -6.53
CA PRO A 225 -9.15 -8.56 -5.51
C PRO A 225 -9.22 -7.06 -5.81
N ALA A 226 -10.23 -6.37 -5.31
CA ALA A 226 -10.53 -4.99 -5.67
C ALA A 226 -9.36 -4.01 -5.48
N ASP A 227 -8.47 -4.27 -4.51
CA ASP A 227 -7.28 -3.44 -4.25
C ASP A 227 -6.12 -3.66 -5.22
N LYS A 228 -6.20 -4.71 -6.06
CA LYS A 228 -5.19 -5.07 -7.05
C LYS A 228 -5.63 -4.86 -8.50
N ARG A 229 -6.86 -4.36 -8.71
CA ARG A 229 -7.36 -3.99 -10.04
C ARG A 229 -6.75 -2.69 -10.52
N GLU A 230 -6.76 -2.47 -11.83
CA GLU A 230 -6.26 -1.25 -12.45
C GLU A 230 -6.97 0.01 -11.91
N HIS A 231 -6.26 1.13 -11.89
CA HIS A 231 -6.77 2.40 -11.42
C HIS A 231 -7.27 3.24 -12.58
N TYR A 232 -8.48 3.78 -12.43
CA TYR A 232 -9.11 4.67 -13.39
C TYR A 232 -9.35 6.04 -12.78
N VAL A 233 -9.23 7.07 -13.59
CA VAL A 233 -9.50 8.47 -13.22
C VAL A 233 -10.70 8.94 -14.01
N LYS A 234 -11.74 9.41 -13.34
CA LYS A 234 -12.94 9.98 -13.96
C LYS A 234 -13.51 11.12 -13.11
N ARG A 235 -14.33 11.97 -13.74
CA ARG A 235 -15.11 13.00 -13.05
C ARG A 235 -16.39 12.39 -12.49
N CYS A 236 -16.72 12.73 -11.25
CA CYS A 236 -17.96 12.31 -10.61
C CYS A 236 -19.11 13.18 -11.11
N VAL A 237 -19.97 12.65 -11.96
CA VAL A 237 -21.11 13.40 -12.54
C VAL A 237 -22.41 13.26 -11.74
N GLY A 238 -22.54 12.23 -10.91
CA GLY A 238 -23.70 11.96 -10.08
C GLY A 238 -23.33 11.24 -8.79
N LEU A 239 -24.13 11.46 -7.76
CA LEU A 239 -24.07 10.78 -6.48
C LEU A 239 -25.33 9.93 -6.31
N PRO A 240 -25.26 8.79 -5.57
CA PRO A 240 -26.43 7.96 -5.26
C PRO A 240 -27.44 8.69 -4.41
#